data_d0ca74dd142f4268f01ac70e3483b9e6
#
_entry.id   d0ca74dd142f4268f01ac70e3483b9e6
#
_cell.length_a   1.000
_cell.length_b   1.000
_cell.length_c   1.000
_cell.angle_alpha   90.00
_cell.angle_beta   90.00
_cell.angle_gamma   90.00
#
_symmetry.space_group_name_H-M   'P 1'
#
loop_
_entity.id
_entity.type
_entity.pdbx_description
1 polymer ?
#
loop_
_entity_poly.entity_id
_entity_poly.type
_entity_poly.pdbx_seq_one_letter_code
_entity_poly.pdbx_strand_id
1 'polypeptide(L)'
;AVDYAFQDDVEKQIIDPKYDVHLHDVGIESDITFVCVPTPMHKHGQCDVSILEAVINNIKQRMAGLIVIKSTVPPDQIENLFRGCAKHRMIYNPEFLTEKNANEDIINPFVHIFGGYPDSTVKLETFYKDYSICKPCPVFHMTPTDASFVKYGINTFLATKLTFFNEFYDAIKNFGGNYGRIS
;
A
#
# COMPACT_ATOMS: atom_id res chain seq x y z
N ALA A 1 5.16 9.69 2.40
CA ALA A 1 6.09 8.54 2.49
C ALA A 1 6.56 8.07 1.11
N VAL A 2 5.68 7.73 0.16
CA VAL A 2 6.11 7.25 -1.18
C VAL A 2 7.03 8.26 -1.88
N ASP A 3 6.68 9.54 -1.88
CA ASP A 3 7.54 10.60 -2.42
C ASP A 3 8.93 10.62 -1.77
N TYR A 4 9.01 10.35 -0.48
CA TYR A 4 10.26 10.30 0.28
C TYR A 4 11.16 9.11 -0.12
N ALA A 5 10.59 8.03 -0.61
CA ALA A 5 11.33 6.83 -1.03
C ALA A 5 12.12 7.01 -2.33
N PHE A 6 11.76 7.98 -3.16
CA PHE A 6 12.41 8.26 -4.44
C PHE A 6 13.09 9.63 -4.40
N GLN A 7 14.39 9.67 -4.73
CA GLN A 7 15.20 10.89 -4.68
C GLN A 7 15.25 11.67 -6.01
N ASP A 8 16.16 12.63 -6.06
CA ASP A 8 16.24 13.74 -7.01
C ASP A 8 16.44 13.36 -8.49
N ASP A 9 16.78 12.12 -8.79
CA ASP A 9 16.98 11.63 -10.17
C ASP A 9 15.66 11.27 -10.88
N VAL A 10 14.53 11.39 -10.16
CA VAL A 10 13.20 11.10 -10.70
C VAL A 10 12.38 12.38 -10.75
N GLU A 11 11.90 12.75 -11.92
CA GLU A 11 10.91 13.82 -12.04
C GLU A 11 9.60 13.38 -11.36
N LYS A 12 9.19 14.12 -10.30
CA LYS A 12 8.04 13.77 -9.48
C LYS A 12 6.96 14.82 -9.57
N GLN A 13 5.72 14.35 -9.74
CA GLN A 13 4.54 15.18 -9.66
C GLN A 13 3.59 14.64 -8.59
N ILE A 14 3.26 15.47 -7.60
CA ILE A 14 2.35 15.11 -6.52
C ILE A 14 0.98 15.69 -6.84
N ILE A 15 -0.02 14.81 -6.93
CA ILE A 15 -1.42 15.17 -7.15
C ILE A 15 -2.16 14.90 -5.85
N ASP A 16 -2.49 15.94 -5.13
CA ASP A 16 -3.22 15.85 -3.86
C ASP A 16 -4.12 17.09 -3.71
N PRO A 17 -5.43 16.92 -3.52
CA PRO A 17 -6.36 18.03 -3.28
C PRO A 17 -5.96 18.94 -2.13
N LYS A 18 -5.17 18.44 -1.18
CA LYS A 18 -4.59 19.24 -0.09
C LYS A 18 -3.72 20.39 -0.57
N TYR A 19 -3.08 20.20 -1.74
CA TYR A 19 -2.24 21.23 -2.39
C TYR A 19 -2.94 21.96 -3.53
N ASP A 20 -4.27 21.77 -3.66
CA ASP A 20 -5.07 22.31 -4.79
C ASP A 20 -4.59 21.84 -6.18
N VAL A 21 -4.04 20.62 -6.22
CA VAL A 21 -3.61 19.94 -7.45
C VAL A 21 -4.52 18.76 -7.74
N HIS A 22 -5.18 18.79 -8.88
CA HIS A 22 -6.16 17.80 -9.27
C HIS A 22 -5.70 16.98 -10.49
N LEU A 23 -6.25 15.77 -10.66
CA LEU A 23 -5.92 14.87 -11.77
C LEU A 23 -6.10 15.50 -13.17
N HIS A 24 -6.98 16.48 -13.31
CA HIS A 24 -7.22 17.14 -14.60
C HIS A 24 -6.16 18.21 -14.93
N ASP A 25 -5.38 18.66 -13.94
CA ASP A 25 -4.34 19.68 -14.10
C ASP A 25 -3.01 19.07 -14.58
N VAL A 26 -2.93 17.74 -14.58
CA VAL A 26 -1.67 17.02 -14.78
C VAL A 26 -1.58 16.44 -16.19
N GLY A 27 -0.40 16.57 -16.80
CA GLY A 27 -0.06 15.96 -18.08
C GLY A 27 -0.10 14.41 -18.03
N ILE A 28 -0.29 13.81 -19.20
CA ILE A 28 -0.60 12.38 -19.38
C ILE A 28 0.66 11.50 -19.35
N GLU A 29 1.86 12.08 -19.43
CA GLU A 29 3.12 11.36 -19.55
C GLU A 29 3.69 11.04 -18.19
N SER A 30 3.46 9.82 -17.72
CA SER A 30 4.07 9.26 -16.51
C SER A 30 4.41 7.81 -16.76
N ASP A 31 5.67 7.43 -16.46
CA ASP A 31 6.13 6.04 -16.55
C ASP A 31 5.50 5.19 -15.45
N ILE A 32 5.35 5.75 -14.25
CA ILE A 32 4.78 5.07 -13.09
C ILE A 32 3.92 6.05 -12.28
N THR A 33 2.71 5.62 -11.96
CA THR A 33 1.79 6.38 -11.10
C THR A 33 1.50 5.61 -9.83
N PHE A 34 1.93 6.10 -8.69
CA PHE A 34 1.59 5.56 -7.38
C PHE A 34 0.25 6.11 -6.89
N VAL A 35 -0.68 5.23 -6.58
CA VAL A 35 -2.01 5.59 -6.06
C VAL A 35 -2.07 5.28 -4.57
N CYS A 36 -2.15 6.35 -3.76
CA CYS A 36 -2.06 6.32 -2.29
C CYS A 36 -3.28 7.02 -1.65
N VAL A 37 -4.47 6.75 -2.15
CA VAL A 37 -5.70 7.38 -1.64
C VAL A 37 -6.27 6.62 -0.44
N PRO A 38 -7.02 7.29 0.45
CA PRO A 38 -7.65 6.61 1.58
C PRO A 38 -8.73 5.62 1.13
N THR A 39 -8.82 4.52 1.87
CA THR A 39 -9.87 3.50 1.76
C THR A 39 -10.53 3.34 3.13
N PRO A 40 -11.44 4.26 3.50
CA PRO A 40 -12.02 4.30 4.84
C PRO A 40 -12.94 3.12 5.10
N MET A 41 -13.24 2.87 6.37
CA MET A 41 -14.20 1.86 6.78
C MET A 41 -15.63 2.45 6.79
N HIS A 42 -16.56 1.77 6.14
CA HIS A 42 -17.99 2.06 6.26
C HIS A 42 -18.53 1.76 7.67
N LYS A 43 -19.71 2.30 7.99
CA LYS A 43 -20.40 2.09 9.27
C LYS A 43 -20.63 0.60 9.63
N HIS A 44 -20.64 -0.27 8.63
CA HIS A 44 -20.82 -1.72 8.80
C HIS A 44 -19.52 -2.53 8.76
N GLY A 45 -18.37 -1.87 8.86
CA GLY A 45 -17.06 -2.52 8.90
C GLY A 45 -16.46 -2.90 7.54
N GLN A 46 -17.16 -2.62 6.44
CA GLN A 46 -16.65 -2.86 5.09
C GLN A 46 -15.68 -1.76 4.66
N CYS A 47 -14.65 -2.12 3.91
CA CYS A 47 -13.72 -1.17 3.32
C CYS A 47 -14.38 -0.45 2.13
N ASP A 48 -14.31 0.87 2.09
CA ASP A 48 -14.79 1.69 0.99
C ASP A 48 -13.65 1.98 0.01
N VAL A 49 -13.71 1.36 -1.15
CA VAL A 49 -12.74 1.58 -2.24
C VAL A 49 -13.24 2.55 -3.31
N SER A 50 -14.36 3.21 -3.13
CA SER A 50 -14.99 4.07 -4.13
C SER A 50 -14.08 5.21 -4.61
N ILE A 51 -13.33 5.84 -3.70
CA ILE A 51 -12.34 6.87 -4.04
C ILE A 51 -11.25 6.28 -4.92
N LEU A 52 -10.73 5.12 -4.54
CA LEU A 52 -9.70 4.41 -5.29
C LEU A 52 -10.17 4.02 -6.69
N GLU A 53 -11.38 3.48 -6.81
CA GLU A 53 -11.99 3.13 -8.10
C GLU A 53 -12.14 4.34 -9.01
N ALA A 54 -12.64 5.47 -8.49
CA ALA A 54 -12.78 6.69 -9.24
C ALA A 54 -11.43 7.22 -9.77
N VAL A 55 -10.40 7.22 -8.92
CA VAL A 55 -9.03 7.62 -9.30
C VAL A 55 -8.46 6.68 -10.36
N ILE A 56 -8.53 5.36 -10.15
CA ILE A 56 -8.03 4.37 -11.12
C ILE A 56 -8.73 4.50 -12.47
N ASN A 57 -10.06 4.65 -12.48
CA ASN A 57 -10.81 4.80 -13.73
C ASN A 57 -10.43 6.06 -14.50
N ASN A 58 -10.11 7.13 -13.81
CA ASN A 58 -9.60 8.36 -14.42
C ASN A 58 -8.19 8.17 -15.01
N ILE A 59 -7.28 7.56 -14.24
CA ILE A 59 -5.90 7.31 -14.65
C ILE A 59 -5.82 6.35 -15.84
N LYS A 60 -6.61 5.28 -15.84
CA LYS A 60 -6.65 4.29 -16.94
C LYS A 60 -6.88 4.93 -18.32
N GLN A 61 -7.68 5.99 -18.37
CA GLN A 61 -8.05 6.67 -19.61
C GLN A 61 -7.01 7.69 -20.06
N ARG A 62 -6.20 8.20 -19.15
CA ARG A 62 -5.32 9.35 -19.38
C ARG A 62 -3.84 9.02 -19.42
N MET A 63 -3.38 8.05 -18.65
CA MET A 63 -1.97 7.75 -18.46
C MET A 63 -1.58 6.45 -19.13
N ALA A 64 -0.37 6.38 -19.71
CA ALA A 64 0.12 5.21 -20.44
C ALA A 64 0.98 4.25 -19.60
N GLY A 65 1.61 4.73 -18.52
CA GLY A 65 2.56 3.99 -17.71
C GLY A 65 1.96 2.96 -16.73
N LEU A 66 2.79 2.44 -15.85
CA LEU A 66 2.36 1.53 -14.79
C LEU A 66 1.52 2.25 -13.74
N ILE A 67 0.45 1.61 -13.27
CA ILE A 67 -0.38 2.06 -12.16
C ILE A 67 -0.06 1.18 -10.95
N VAL A 68 0.49 1.76 -9.89
CA VAL A 68 0.89 1.05 -8.69
C VAL A 68 -0.03 1.44 -7.54
N ILE A 69 -0.87 0.51 -7.10
CA ILE A 69 -1.82 0.71 -6.00
C ILE A 69 -1.10 0.44 -4.68
N LYS A 70 -1.01 1.46 -3.84
CA LYS A 70 -0.47 1.39 -2.47
C LYS A 70 -1.57 1.32 -1.41
N SER A 71 -2.76 1.84 -1.73
CA SER A 71 -3.92 1.82 -0.84
C SER A 71 -4.31 0.40 -0.45
N THR A 72 -4.79 0.21 0.78
CA THR A 72 -5.26 -1.11 1.25
C THR A 72 -6.55 -1.49 0.55
N VAL A 73 -6.57 -2.67 -0.08
CA VAL A 73 -7.72 -3.19 -0.83
C VAL A 73 -8.04 -4.60 -0.34
N PRO A 74 -9.30 -4.90 0.01
CA PRO A 74 -9.72 -6.25 0.39
C PRO A 74 -9.57 -7.28 -0.74
N PRO A 75 -9.31 -8.57 -0.40
CA PRO A 75 -9.11 -9.62 -1.41
C PRO A 75 -10.30 -9.84 -2.35
N ASP A 76 -11.51 -9.63 -1.88
CA ASP A 76 -12.75 -9.76 -2.66
C ASP A 76 -12.98 -8.60 -3.64
N GLN A 77 -12.30 -7.46 -3.45
CA GLN A 77 -12.45 -6.27 -4.28
C GLN A 77 -11.28 -6.05 -5.24
N ILE A 78 -10.10 -6.62 -4.97
CA ILE A 78 -8.88 -6.36 -5.74
C ILE A 78 -9.03 -6.75 -7.21
N GLU A 79 -9.66 -7.89 -7.52
CA GLU A 79 -9.86 -8.33 -8.90
C GLU A 79 -10.76 -7.39 -9.71
N ASN A 80 -11.76 -6.79 -9.06
CA ASN A 80 -12.65 -5.82 -9.71
C ASN A 80 -11.88 -4.57 -10.16
N LEU A 81 -10.96 -4.09 -9.33
CA LEU A 81 -10.09 -2.95 -9.68
C LEU A 81 -9.21 -3.25 -10.91
N PHE A 82 -8.75 -4.50 -11.05
CA PHE A 82 -7.91 -4.92 -12.17
C PHE A 82 -8.71 -5.14 -13.47
N ARG A 83 -10.04 -5.30 -13.41
CA ARG A 83 -10.89 -5.44 -14.60
C ARG A 83 -10.83 -4.18 -15.47
N GLY A 84 -10.80 -4.38 -16.77
CA GLY A 84 -10.78 -3.27 -17.75
C GLY A 84 -9.46 -2.49 -17.81
N CYS A 85 -8.45 -2.90 -17.07
CA CYS A 85 -7.08 -2.42 -17.29
C CYS A 85 -6.31 -3.41 -18.16
N ALA A 86 -5.43 -2.91 -19.04
CA ALA A 86 -4.51 -3.80 -19.73
C ALA A 86 -3.70 -4.57 -18.68
N LYS A 87 -3.64 -5.89 -18.83
CA LYS A 87 -3.08 -6.81 -17.83
C LYS A 87 -1.68 -6.41 -17.31
N HIS A 88 -0.87 -5.78 -18.16
CA HIS A 88 0.50 -5.39 -17.86
C HIS A 88 0.66 -3.96 -17.31
N ARG A 89 -0.43 -3.31 -16.93
CA ARG A 89 -0.39 -1.90 -16.51
C ARG A 89 -0.65 -1.66 -15.04
N MET A 90 -1.12 -2.66 -14.31
CA MET A 90 -1.54 -2.47 -12.92
C MET A 90 -0.81 -3.43 -11.98
N ILE A 91 -0.35 -2.90 -10.87
CA ILE A 91 0.35 -3.62 -9.81
C ILE A 91 -0.25 -3.23 -8.48
N TYR A 92 -0.51 -4.20 -7.62
CA TYR A 92 -0.81 -4.00 -6.22
C TYR A 92 0.47 -4.14 -5.40
N ASN A 93 0.90 -3.06 -4.78
CA ASN A 93 2.08 -3.01 -3.92
C ASN A 93 1.70 -2.45 -2.56
N PRO A 94 1.06 -3.27 -1.70
CA PRO A 94 0.67 -2.84 -0.36
C PRO A 94 1.88 -2.37 0.44
N GLU A 95 1.63 -1.45 1.37
CA GLU A 95 2.62 -0.92 2.27
C GLU A 95 2.41 -1.46 3.69
N PHE A 96 3.46 -1.47 4.51
CA PHE A 96 3.43 -1.92 5.90
C PHE A 96 4.00 -0.85 6.82
N LEU A 97 3.57 0.40 6.61
CA LEU A 97 4.04 1.57 7.35
C LEU A 97 3.26 1.74 8.65
N THR A 98 3.95 2.25 9.66
CA THR A 98 3.30 2.77 10.85
C THR A 98 3.00 4.25 10.67
N GLU A 99 1.88 4.75 11.20
CA GLU A 99 1.50 6.17 11.09
C GLU A 99 2.59 7.09 11.65
N LYS A 100 3.23 6.66 12.72
CA LYS A 100 4.24 7.48 13.44
C LYS A 100 5.57 7.60 12.71
N ASN A 101 5.98 6.56 11.96
CA ASN A 101 7.31 6.48 11.37
C ASN A 101 7.27 6.21 9.86
N ALA A 102 6.22 6.65 9.16
CA ALA A 102 5.95 6.29 7.77
C ALA A 102 7.14 6.53 6.81
N ASN A 103 7.92 7.60 7.00
CA ASN A 103 9.08 7.89 6.16
C ASN A 103 10.27 6.98 6.48
N GLU A 104 10.47 6.63 7.74
CA GLU A 104 11.52 5.70 8.14
C GLU A 104 11.19 4.27 7.71
N ASP A 105 9.94 3.87 7.88
CA ASP A 105 9.47 2.53 7.52
C ASP A 105 9.54 2.29 6.01
N ILE A 106 9.25 3.31 5.16
CA ILE A 106 9.27 3.12 3.71
C ILE A 106 10.68 2.93 3.16
N ILE A 107 11.70 3.55 3.78
CA ILE A 107 13.09 3.38 3.38
C ILE A 107 13.77 2.17 4.04
N ASN A 108 13.18 1.61 5.10
CA ASN A 108 13.62 0.38 5.76
C ASN A 108 12.53 -0.69 5.68
N PRO A 109 12.06 -1.07 4.49
CA PRO A 109 11.00 -2.05 4.35
C PRO A 109 11.48 -3.43 4.83
N PHE A 110 10.66 -4.15 5.57
CA PHE A 110 10.97 -5.54 5.92
C PHE A 110 10.66 -6.51 4.77
N VAL A 111 9.82 -6.09 3.81
CA VAL A 111 9.44 -6.85 2.62
C VAL A 111 8.84 -5.95 1.55
N HIS A 112 9.07 -6.28 0.28
CA HIS A 112 8.27 -5.79 -0.84
C HIS A 112 7.37 -6.89 -1.38
N ILE A 113 6.08 -6.59 -1.53
CA ILE A 113 5.07 -7.46 -2.14
C ILE A 113 4.58 -6.81 -3.43
N PHE A 114 4.76 -7.50 -4.56
CA PHE A 114 4.31 -7.04 -5.87
C PHE A 114 3.27 -7.99 -6.44
N GLY A 115 2.00 -7.61 -6.37
CA GLY A 115 0.86 -8.35 -6.92
C GLY A 115 0.51 -7.87 -8.33
N GLY A 116 0.76 -8.70 -9.33
CA GLY A 116 0.50 -8.32 -10.73
C GLY A 116 1.02 -9.33 -11.73
N TYR A 117 1.09 -8.93 -12.99
CA TYR A 117 1.74 -9.71 -14.04
C TYR A 117 3.25 -9.74 -13.84
N PRO A 118 3.91 -10.89 -14.08
CA PRO A 118 5.35 -11.05 -13.85
C PRO A 118 6.22 -9.96 -14.47
N ASP A 119 6.01 -9.64 -15.75
CA ASP A 119 6.80 -8.63 -16.45
C ASP A 119 6.65 -7.24 -15.82
N SER A 120 5.47 -6.90 -15.32
CA SER A 120 5.19 -5.61 -14.69
C SER A 120 5.78 -5.53 -13.30
N THR A 121 5.67 -6.60 -12.52
CA THR A 121 6.21 -6.66 -11.17
C THR A 121 7.74 -6.62 -11.17
N VAL A 122 8.40 -7.26 -12.16
CA VAL A 122 9.85 -7.17 -12.36
C VAL A 122 10.28 -5.76 -12.76
N LYS A 123 9.51 -5.08 -13.63
CA LYS A 123 9.78 -3.67 -13.97
C LYS A 123 9.71 -2.76 -12.75
N LEU A 124 8.70 -2.96 -11.90
CA LEU A 124 8.57 -2.18 -10.66
C LEU A 124 9.70 -2.49 -9.69
N GLU A 125 10.12 -3.74 -9.54
CA GLU A 125 11.26 -4.11 -8.72
C GLU A 125 12.55 -3.43 -9.20
N THR A 126 12.79 -3.45 -10.52
CA THR A 126 13.94 -2.76 -11.15
C THR A 126 13.88 -1.26 -10.86
N PHE A 127 12.70 -0.64 -11.01
CA PHE A 127 12.52 0.78 -10.69
C PHE A 127 12.83 1.10 -9.23
N TYR A 128 12.38 0.27 -8.29
CA TYR A 128 12.74 0.45 -6.87
C TYR A 128 14.25 0.32 -6.64
N LYS A 129 14.91 -0.63 -7.29
CA LYS A 129 16.38 -0.82 -7.16
C LYS A 129 17.18 0.35 -7.72
N ASP A 130 16.75 0.88 -8.86
CA ASP A 130 17.51 1.90 -9.59
C ASP A 130 17.28 3.31 -9.06
N TYR A 131 16.07 3.62 -8.58
CA TYR A 131 15.65 4.99 -8.28
C TYR A 131 15.18 5.22 -6.83
N SER A 132 15.06 4.19 -5.99
CA SER A 132 14.67 4.41 -4.59
C SER A 132 15.86 4.37 -3.64
N ILE A 133 15.68 5.02 -2.49
CA ILE A 133 16.61 4.94 -1.34
C ILE A 133 16.23 3.83 -0.37
N CYS A 134 15.28 2.99 -0.75
CA CYS A 134 14.86 1.86 0.07
C CYS A 134 16.01 0.88 0.28
N LYS A 135 16.22 0.44 1.52
CA LYS A 135 17.20 -0.60 1.81
C LYS A 135 16.77 -1.93 1.19
N PRO A 136 17.72 -2.76 0.77
CA PRO A 136 17.42 -4.09 0.27
C PRO A 136 16.61 -4.91 1.28
N CYS A 137 15.57 -5.56 0.81
CA CYS A 137 14.72 -6.46 1.59
C CYS A 137 14.24 -7.63 0.73
N PRO A 138 13.65 -8.68 1.32
CA PRO A 138 13.00 -9.74 0.56
C PRO A 138 11.91 -9.18 -0.37
N VAL A 139 11.85 -9.68 -1.60
CA VAL A 139 10.86 -9.31 -2.62
C VAL A 139 10.07 -10.53 -3.02
N PHE A 140 8.74 -10.40 -3.07
CA PHE A 140 7.85 -11.47 -3.50
C PHE A 140 6.92 -10.98 -4.62
N HIS A 141 6.89 -11.76 -5.71
CA HIS A 141 5.98 -11.56 -6.83
C HIS A 141 4.84 -12.58 -6.74
N MET A 142 3.61 -12.09 -6.85
CA MET A 142 2.42 -12.93 -6.69
C MET A 142 1.22 -12.36 -7.44
N THR A 143 0.06 -13.03 -7.35
CA THR A 143 -1.18 -12.46 -7.87
C THR A 143 -1.63 -11.26 -7.02
N PRO A 144 -2.41 -10.32 -7.57
CA PRO A 144 -2.97 -9.21 -6.79
C PRO A 144 -3.78 -9.69 -5.59
N THR A 145 -4.52 -10.77 -5.76
CA THR A 145 -5.35 -11.38 -4.70
C THR A 145 -4.49 -11.93 -3.57
N ASP A 146 -3.41 -12.67 -3.89
CA ASP A 146 -2.47 -13.18 -2.87
C ASP A 146 -1.80 -12.02 -2.12
N ALA A 147 -1.37 -10.98 -2.83
CA ALA A 147 -0.77 -9.78 -2.22
C ALA A 147 -1.75 -9.08 -1.26
N SER A 148 -3.03 -9.06 -1.59
CA SER A 148 -4.07 -8.54 -0.72
C SER A 148 -4.25 -9.41 0.53
N PHE A 149 -4.26 -10.74 0.40
CA PHE A 149 -4.30 -11.65 1.54
C PHE A 149 -3.08 -11.48 2.46
N VAL A 150 -1.88 -11.30 1.91
CA VAL A 150 -0.68 -11.02 2.72
C VAL A 150 -0.86 -9.72 3.52
N LYS A 151 -1.33 -8.63 2.87
CA LYS A 151 -1.59 -7.36 3.56
C LYS A 151 -2.58 -7.51 4.70
N TYR A 152 -3.74 -8.12 4.42
CA TYR A 152 -4.77 -8.32 5.43
C TYR A 152 -4.33 -9.29 6.53
N GLY A 153 -3.62 -10.36 6.18
CA GLY A 153 -3.10 -11.32 7.15
C GLY A 153 -2.18 -10.65 8.18
N ILE A 154 -1.23 -9.85 7.72
CA ILE A 154 -0.31 -9.12 8.61
C ILE A 154 -1.07 -8.10 9.47
N ASN A 155 -1.93 -7.27 8.86
CA ASN A 155 -2.68 -6.26 9.60
C ASN A 155 -3.61 -6.88 10.65
N THR A 156 -4.35 -7.94 10.29
CA THR A 156 -5.27 -8.64 11.21
C THR A 156 -4.51 -9.32 12.33
N PHE A 157 -3.37 -9.96 12.02
CA PHE A 157 -2.51 -10.57 13.04
C PHE A 157 -2.03 -9.54 14.06
N LEU A 158 -1.54 -8.38 13.60
CA LEU A 158 -1.08 -7.30 14.48
C LEU A 158 -2.22 -6.74 15.34
N ALA A 159 -3.40 -6.54 14.78
CA ALA A 159 -4.58 -6.09 15.52
C ALA A 159 -5.01 -7.12 16.58
N THR A 160 -5.04 -8.40 16.23
CA THR A 160 -5.36 -9.49 17.16
C THR A 160 -4.33 -9.60 18.27
N LYS A 161 -3.05 -9.50 17.94
CA LYS A 161 -1.95 -9.49 18.91
C LYS A 161 -2.10 -8.36 19.91
N LEU A 162 -2.40 -7.15 19.44
CA LEU A 162 -2.63 -5.99 20.31
C LEU A 162 -3.82 -6.20 21.25
N THR A 163 -4.93 -6.66 20.72
CA THR A 163 -6.14 -6.97 21.53
C THR A 163 -5.85 -8.04 22.57
N PHE A 164 -5.17 -9.14 22.18
CA PHE A 164 -4.77 -10.18 23.11
C PHE A 164 -3.94 -9.64 24.28
N PHE A 165 -2.93 -8.82 24.00
CA PHE A 165 -2.07 -8.30 25.06
C PHE A 165 -2.77 -7.28 25.96
N ASN A 166 -3.72 -6.52 25.44
CA ASN A 166 -4.56 -5.63 26.26
C ASN A 166 -5.42 -6.43 27.25
N GLU A 167 -6.14 -7.44 26.75
CA GLU A 167 -6.94 -8.33 27.60
C GLU A 167 -6.08 -9.09 28.62
N PHE A 168 -4.90 -9.55 28.20
CA PHE A 168 -3.97 -10.26 29.08
C PHE A 168 -3.41 -9.34 30.17
N TYR A 169 -3.10 -8.09 29.84
CA TYR A 169 -2.71 -7.08 30.82
C TYR A 169 -3.79 -6.85 31.88
N ASP A 170 -5.03 -6.70 31.46
CA ASP A 170 -6.16 -6.51 32.37
C ASP A 170 -6.38 -7.73 33.27
N ALA A 171 -6.28 -8.92 32.72
CA ALA A 171 -6.36 -10.16 33.51
C ALA A 171 -5.26 -10.22 34.58
N ILE A 172 -3.99 -9.98 34.22
CA ILE A 172 -2.86 -9.97 35.18
C ILE A 172 -3.10 -8.97 36.30
N LYS A 173 -3.53 -7.76 35.93
CA LYS A 173 -3.80 -6.69 36.90
C LYS A 173 -4.94 -7.05 37.87
N ASN A 174 -6.02 -7.65 37.37
CA ASN A 174 -7.16 -8.06 38.18
C ASN A 174 -6.81 -9.16 39.18
N PHE A 175 -5.83 -10.02 38.87
CA PHE A 175 -5.31 -11.05 39.79
C PHE A 175 -4.11 -10.59 40.64
N GLY A 176 -3.79 -9.28 40.65
CA GLY A 176 -2.69 -8.74 41.46
C GLY A 176 -1.28 -9.06 40.91
N GLY A 177 -1.18 -9.52 39.66
CA GLY A 177 0.10 -9.79 39.01
C GLY A 177 0.82 -8.51 38.56
N ASN A 178 2.10 -8.67 38.19
CA ASN A 178 2.92 -7.58 37.66
C ASN A 178 3.30 -7.88 36.21
N TYR A 179 2.65 -7.18 35.27
CA TYR A 179 2.89 -7.38 33.84
C TYR A 179 4.35 -7.22 33.42
N GLY A 180 5.09 -6.23 33.95
CA GLY A 180 6.50 -6.00 33.64
C GLY A 180 7.47 -7.10 34.10
N ARG A 181 6.99 -8.11 34.84
CA ARG A 181 7.74 -9.32 35.17
C ARG A 181 7.39 -10.52 34.29
N ILE A 182 6.36 -10.41 33.47
CA ILE A 182 5.78 -11.50 32.68
C ILE A 182 6.02 -11.26 31.18
N SER A 183 6.17 -10.00 30.76
CA SER A 183 6.37 -9.58 29.36
C SER A 183 7.85 -9.65 28.93
#